data_337de091128f84a718b748a73149bb3a
#
_entry.id   337de091128f84a718b748a73149bb3a
#
_cell.length_a   1.000
_cell.length_b   1.000
_cell.length_c   1.000
_cell.angle_alpha   90.00
_cell.angle_beta   90.00
_cell.angle_gamma   90.00
#
_symmetry.space_group_name_H-M   'P 1'
#
loop_
_entity.id
_entity.type
_entity.pdbx_description
1 polymer ?
#
loop_
_entity_poly.entity_id
_entity_poly.type
_entity_poly.pdbx_seq_one_letter_code
_entity_poly.pdbx_strand_id
1 'polypeptide(L)'
;WSTIKRKKGAIDSERSKVFQKLAKELYVAAKSGDPNPENNPSLRMVVEKAKSENMPKANRESAINKAKNQGVGENYEQVRYEGYGPGGIAIMIDCLTDNKNRTAGFVRSTLTKRGGNLGTDGSVSYLFERKGVIVLDKAYDEDKLMEDILELDILDFISEEDSFVIYTDPSNFIKIKEVLEKKGIDKFLISEVT
;
A
#
# COMPACT_ATOMS: atom_id res chain seq x y z
N TRP A 1 -21.19 -26.94 -6.39
CA TRP A 1 -21.42 -25.64 -7.06
C TRP A 1 -21.60 -24.50 -6.03
N SER A 2 -22.38 -24.71 -4.98
CA SER A 2 -22.63 -23.71 -3.92
C SER A 2 -21.36 -23.33 -3.14
N THR A 3 -20.46 -24.26 -2.87
CA THR A 3 -19.21 -24.03 -2.15
C THR A 3 -18.20 -23.20 -2.96
N ILE A 4 -18.12 -23.46 -4.29
CA ILE A 4 -17.28 -22.71 -5.21
C ILE A 4 -17.80 -21.28 -5.37
N LYS A 5 -19.13 -21.11 -5.48
CA LYS A 5 -19.77 -19.78 -5.57
C LYS A 5 -19.53 -18.95 -4.30
N ARG A 6 -19.59 -19.57 -3.10
CA ARG A 6 -19.29 -18.88 -1.82
C ARG A 6 -17.83 -18.46 -1.70
N LYS A 7 -16.88 -19.35 -2.06
CA LYS A 7 -15.44 -18.99 -2.07
C LYS A 7 -15.14 -17.87 -3.04
N LYS A 8 -15.67 -17.94 -4.27
CA LYS A 8 -15.50 -16.89 -5.27
C LYS A 8 -16.10 -15.56 -4.80
N GLY A 9 -17.31 -15.57 -4.25
CA GLY A 9 -17.94 -14.36 -3.71
C GLY A 9 -17.19 -13.73 -2.54
N ALA A 10 -16.54 -14.52 -1.68
CA ALA A 10 -15.69 -13.99 -0.61
C ALA A 10 -14.43 -13.31 -1.16
N ILE A 11 -13.76 -13.94 -2.12
CA ILE A 11 -12.56 -13.37 -2.78
C ILE A 11 -12.94 -12.09 -3.54
N ASP A 12 -14.04 -12.08 -4.27
CA ASP A 12 -14.52 -10.90 -5.01
C ASP A 12 -14.88 -9.74 -4.04
N SER A 13 -15.44 -10.06 -2.86
CA SER A 13 -15.74 -9.08 -1.82
C SER A 13 -14.49 -8.45 -1.22
N GLU A 14 -13.47 -9.24 -0.89
CA GLU A 14 -12.20 -8.73 -0.37
C GLU A 14 -11.49 -7.87 -1.42
N ARG A 15 -11.42 -8.33 -2.66
CA ARG A 15 -10.85 -7.57 -3.77
C ARG A 15 -11.57 -6.23 -3.99
N SER A 16 -12.88 -6.22 -3.87
CA SER A 16 -13.69 -4.99 -3.96
C SER A 16 -13.33 -3.99 -2.87
N LYS A 17 -13.12 -4.44 -1.64
CA LYS A 17 -12.69 -3.57 -0.52
C LYS A 17 -11.32 -2.96 -0.76
N VAL A 18 -10.36 -3.75 -1.25
CA VAL A 18 -9.02 -3.27 -1.61
C VAL A 18 -9.12 -2.20 -2.70
N PHE A 19 -9.89 -2.44 -3.75
CA PHE A 19 -10.06 -1.46 -4.83
C PHE A 19 -10.77 -0.18 -4.38
N GLN A 20 -11.74 -0.27 -3.48
CA GLN A 20 -12.38 0.91 -2.90
C GLN A 20 -11.40 1.76 -2.08
N LYS A 21 -10.54 1.11 -1.29
CA LYS A 21 -9.49 1.80 -0.54
C LYS A 21 -8.52 2.51 -1.48
N LEU A 22 -7.99 1.79 -2.46
CA LEU A 22 -7.06 2.33 -3.45
C LEU A 22 -7.66 3.48 -4.27
N ALA A 23 -8.95 3.39 -4.64
CA ALA A 23 -9.64 4.48 -5.33
C ALA A 23 -9.71 5.77 -4.49
N LYS A 24 -9.90 5.66 -3.17
CA LYS A 24 -9.85 6.81 -2.26
C LYS A 24 -8.44 7.38 -2.13
N GLU A 25 -7.42 6.53 -2.00
CA GLU A 25 -6.02 6.94 -1.95
C GLU A 25 -5.62 7.69 -3.24
N LEU A 26 -5.98 7.15 -4.42
CA LEU A 26 -5.77 7.81 -5.71
C LEU A 26 -6.46 9.18 -5.80
N TYR A 27 -7.72 9.25 -5.36
CA TYR A 27 -8.49 10.48 -5.33
C TYR A 27 -7.82 11.56 -4.46
N VAL A 28 -7.40 11.20 -3.24
CA VAL A 28 -6.77 12.14 -2.31
C VAL A 28 -5.40 12.58 -2.81
N ALA A 29 -4.59 11.67 -3.30
CA ALA A 29 -3.28 12.00 -3.85
C ALA A 29 -3.39 12.92 -5.08
N ALA A 30 -4.38 12.69 -5.95
CA ALA A 30 -4.63 13.54 -7.10
C ALA A 30 -5.22 14.92 -6.72
N LYS A 31 -6.00 14.99 -5.64
CA LYS A 31 -6.61 16.24 -5.15
C LYS A 31 -5.61 17.12 -4.39
N SER A 32 -4.64 16.52 -3.71
CA SER A 32 -3.63 17.24 -2.93
C SER A 32 -2.45 17.77 -3.74
N GLY A 33 -2.38 17.47 -5.04
CA GLY A 33 -1.30 17.89 -5.93
C GLY A 33 -1.72 17.90 -7.39
N ASP A 34 -0.75 17.74 -8.30
CA ASP A 34 -1.05 17.61 -9.73
C ASP A 34 -1.79 16.27 -9.97
N PRO A 35 -2.91 16.27 -10.73
CA PRO A 35 -3.61 15.05 -11.08
C PRO A 35 -2.89 14.20 -12.14
N ASN A 36 -1.74 14.65 -12.65
CA ASN A 36 -0.86 13.85 -13.50
C ASN A 36 0.18 13.12 -12.62
N PRO A 37 0.24 11.78 -12.64
CA PRO A 37 1.22 11.02 -11.87
C PRO A 37 2.68 11.39 -12.18
N GLU A 38 2.97 11.90 -13.39
CA GLU A 38 4.31 12.33 -13.78
C GLU A 38 4.82 13.53 -12.96
N ASN A 39 3.89 14.41 -12.58
CA ASN A 39 4.17 15.63 -11.84
C ASN A 39 3.87 15.49 -10.33
N ASN A 40 3.34 14.35 -9.89
CA ASN A 40 2.91 14.12 -8.52
C ASN A 40 3.50 12.80 -7.99
N PRO A 41 4.64 12.86 -7.26
CA PRO A 41 5.30 11.68 -6.72
C PRO A 41 4.39 10.84 -5.79
N SER A 42 3.56 11.51 -4.97
CA SER A 42 2.61 10.83 -4.09
C SER A 42 1.57 10.04 -4.88
N LEU A 43 0.99 10.66 -5.92
CA LEU A 43 0.04 9.98 -6.81
C LEU A 43 0.70 8.81 -7.56
N ARG A 44 1.94 8.99 -8.00
CA ARG A 44 2.71 7.95 -8.69
C ARG A 44 2.88 6.71 -7.80
N MET A 45 3.24 6.89 -6.54
CA MET A 45 3.35 5.77 -5.59
C MET A 45 2.02 5.02 -5.42
N VAL A 46 0.91 5.75 -5.30
CA VAL A 46 -0.41 5.10 -5.17
C VAL A 46 -0.83 4.39 -6.46
N VAL A 47 -0.49 4.95 -7.63
CA VAL A 47 -0.73 4.30 -8.93
C VAL A 47 0.05 2.99 -9.02
N GLU A 48 1.32 2.96 -8.60
CA GLU A 48 2.13 1.74 -8.59
C GLU A 48 1.57 0.69 -7.63
N LYS A 49 1.19 1.09 -6.43
CA LYS A 49 0.50 0.22 -5.47
C LYS A 49 -0.80 -0.36 -6.05
N ALA A 50 -1.60 0.47 -6.74
CA ALA A 50 -2.83 0.01 -7.38
C ALA A 50 -2.56 -0.96 -8.55
N LYS A 51 -1.44 -0.83 -9.25
CA LYS A 51 -1.00 -1.78 -10.29
C LYS A 51 -0.61 -3.12 -9.67
N SER A 52 0.18 -3.13 -8.59
CA SER A 52 0.59 -4.37 -7.91
C SER A 52 -0.61 -5.16 -7.36
N GLU A 53 -1.66 -4.47 -6.92
CA GLU A 53 -2.93 -5.08 -6.52
C GLU A 53 -3.85 -5.46 -7.70
N ASN A 54 -3.35 -5.37 -8.93
CA ASN A 54 -4.10 -5.67 -10.15
C ASN A 54 -5.39 -4.84 -10.33
N MET A 55 -5.41 -3.60 -9.83
CA MET A 55 -6.54 -2.71 -10.05
C MET A 55 -6.61 -2.29 -11.52
N PRO A 56 -7.76 -2.49 -12.21
CA PRO A 56 -7.89 -2.15 -13.63
C PRO A 56 -7.56 -0.69 -13.92
N LYS A 57 -6.94 -0.42 -15.06
CA LYS A 57 -6.57 0.92 -15.51
C LYS A 57 -7.77 1.89 -15.48
N ALA A 58 -8.92 1.45 -15.98
CA ALA A 58 -10.15 2.25 -16.00
C ALA A 58 -10.59 2.69 -14.59
N ASN A 59 -10.41 1.84 -13.57
CA ASN A 59 -10.77 2.17 -12.19
C ASN A 59 -9.79 3.20 -11.61
N ARG A 60 -8.50 3.08 -11.91
CA ARG A 60 -7.48 4.06 -11.49
C ARG A 60 -7.75 5.43 -12.12
N GLU A 61 -7.97 5.46 -13.44
CA GLU A 61 -8.28 6.69 -14.18
C GLU A 61 -9.60 7.34 -13.71
N SER A 62 -10.62 6.54 -13.43
CA SER A 62 -11.89 7.04 -12.89
C SER A 62 -11.69 7.74 -11.54
N ALA A 63 -10.89 7.18 -10.64
CA ALA A 63 -10.60 7.78 -9.34
C ALA A 63 -9.84 9.11 -9.48
N ILE A 64 -8.82 9.16 -10.34
CA ILE A 64 -8.05 10.36 -10.63
C ILE A 64 -8.92 11.44 -11.30
N ASN A 65 -9.76 11.07 -12.27
CA ASN A 65 -10.64 11.99 -12.97
C ASN A 65 -11.72 12.59 -12.07
N LYS A 66 -12.19 11.84 -11.07
CA LYS A 66 -13.08 12.42 -10.04
C LYS A 66 -12.39 13.57 -9.29
N ALA A 67 -11.11 13.48 -9.00
CA ALA A 67 -10.37 14.56 -8.36
C ALA A 67 -10.21 15.79 -9.26
N LYS A 68 -10.05 15.58 -10.58
CA LYS A 68 -9.95 16.68 -11.57
C LYS A 68 -11.25 17.48 -11.72
N ASN A 69 -12.39 16.81 -11.67
CA ASN A 69 -13.69 17.37 -12.08
C ASN A 69 -14.47 18.01 -10.93
N GLN A 70 -13.87 18.21 -9.74
CA GLN A 70 -14.66 18.59 -8.58
C GLN A 70 -14.41 19.97 -8.00
N GLY A 71 -15.51 20.73 -7.96
CA GLY A 71 -15.67 21.87 -7.07
C GLY A 71 -16.03 21.51 -5.61
N VAL A 72 -16.80 20.45 -5.36
CA VAL A 72 -17.25 20.05 -4.00
C VAL A 72 -17.26 18.53 -3.91
N GLY A 73 -16.27 17.93 -3.29
CA GLY A 73 -16.17 16.50 -3.06
C GLY A 73 -15.85 16.15 -1.62
N GLU A 74 -16.07 14.90 -1.26
CA GLU A 74 -15.75 14.35 0.05
C GLU A 74 -14.32 14.74 0.47
N ASN A 75 -14.19 15.39 1.62
CA ASN A 75 -12.92 15.75 2.20
C ASN A 75 -12.40 14.57 3.00
N TYR A 76 -11.56 13.73 2.39
CA TYR A 76 -10.86 12.70 3.11
C TYR A 76 -9.60 13.27 3.75
N GLU A 77 -9.37 12.87 5.01
CA GLU A 77 -8.17 13.15 5.77
C GLU A 77 -7.45 11.85 6.10
N GLN A 78 -6.13 11.88 6.05
CA GLN A 78 -5.31 10.79 6.59
C GLN A 78 -5.22 10.93 8.10
N VAL A 79 -5.52 9.85 8.82
CA VAL A 79 -5.39 9.77 10.27
C VAL A 79 -4.66 8.48 10.62
N ARG A 80 -3.65 8.59 11.46
CA ARG A 80 -2.91 7.45 11.99
C ARG A 80 -3.36 7.15 13.40
N TYR A 81 -3.58 5.88 13.68
CA TYR A 81 -3.83 5.37 15.01
C TYR A 81 -2.74 4.39 15.39
N GLU A 82 -2.41 4.39 16.66
CA GLU A 82 -1.41 3.53 17.27
C GLU A 82 -2.05 2.69 18.35
N GLY A 83 -1.62 1.45 18.52
CA GLY A 83 -2.20 0.59 19.53
C GLY A 83 -1.50 -0.76 19.64
N TYR A 84 -2.11 -1.62 20.42
CA TYR A 84 -1.62 -2.96 20.67
C TYR A 84 -2.69 -3.99 20.32
N GLY A 85 -2.26 -5.05 19.67
CA GLY A 85 -3.05 -6.25 19.44
C GLY A 85 -2.90 -7.26 20.56
N PRO A 86 -3.52 -8.45 20.41
CA PRO A 86 -3.36 -9.55 21.34
C PRO A 86 -1.88 -9.89 21.55
N GLY A 87 -1.49 -10.17 22.79
CA GLY A 87 -0.11 -10.49 23.12
C GLY A 87 0.85 -9.29 23.13
N GLY A 88 0.33 -8.05 23.06
CA GLY A 88 1.15 -6.84 23.10
C GLY A 88 1.83 -6.50 21.75
N ILE A 89 1.36 -7.05 20.66
CA ILE A 89 1.88 -6.74 19.31
C ILE A 89 1.57 -5.29 18.98
N ALA A 90 2.61 -4.50 18.66
CA ALA A 90 2.44 -3.13 18.20
C ALA A 90 1.72 -3.08 16.85
N ILE A 91 0.74 -2.19 16.74
CA ILE A 91 -0.06 -2.01 15.53
C ILE A 91 -0.12 -0.53 15.18
N MET A 92 0.24 -0.20 13.93
CA MET A 92 0.06 1.11 13.34
C MET A 92 -1.03 1.03 12.27
N ILE A 93 -2.02 1.92 12.32
CA ILE A 93 -3.22 1.86 11.47
C ILE A 93 -3.36 3.19 10.74
N ASP A 94 -3.07 3.19 9.44
CA ASP A 94 -3.33 4.34 8.59
C ASP A 94 -4.75 4.28 8.03
N CYS A 95 -5.51 5.33 8.30
CA CYS A 95 -6.90 5.46 7.86
C CYS A 95 -7.06 6.67 6.94
N LEU A 96 -7.91 6.50 5.93
CA LEU A 96 -8.40 7.58 5.09
C LEU A 96 -9.89 7.77 5.39
N THR A 97 -10.26 8.90 5.96
CA THR A 97 -11.62 9.13 6.49
C THR A 97 -12.16 10.52 6.21
N ASP A 98 -13.45 10.60 6.01
CA ASP A 98 -14.25 11.82 6.00
C ASP A 98 -14.75 12.23 7.41
N ASN A 99 -14.56 11.35 8.42
CA ASN A 99 -15.01 11.60 9.79
C ASN A 99 -14.10 10.91 10.82
N LYS A 100 -13.19 11.69 11.42
CA LYS A 100 -12.23 11.21 12.42
C LYS A 100 -12.87 10.56 13.65
N ASN A 101 -13.96 11.16 14.15
CA ASN A 101 -14.63 10.67 15.37
C ASN A 101 -15.25 9.28 15.15
N ARG A 102 -15.94 9.10 14.02
CA ARG A 102 -16.50 7.80 13.64
C ARG A 102 -15.40 6.75 13.49
N THR A 103 -14.30 7.11 12.82
CA THR A 103 -13.19 6.19 12.59
C THR A 103 -12.47 5.84 13.89
N ALA A 104 -12.21 6.81 14.76
CA ALA A 104 -11.61 6.56 16.08
C ALA A 104 -12.45 5.59 16.92
N GLY A 105 -13.77 5.80 16.96
CA GLY A 105 -14.69 4.90 17.64
C GLY A 105 -14.67 3.47 17.05
N PHE A 106 -14.63 3.35 15.74
CA PHE A 106 -14.56 2.07 15.06
C PHE A 106 -13.24 1.34 15.34
N VAL A 107 -12.10 2.03 15.22
CA VAL A 107 -10.77 1.46 15.49
C VAL A 107 -10.68 0.99 16.93
N ARG A 108 -11.08 1.84 17.90
CA ARG A 108 -11.07 1.49 19.31
C ARG A 108 -11.92 0.25 19.60
N SER A 109 -13.15 0.24 19.12
CA SER A 109 -14.06 -0.90 19.37
C SER A 109 -13.56 -2.19 18.72
N THR A 110 -12.95 -2.10 17.53
CA THR A 110 -12.38 -3.25 16.82
C THR A 110 -11.19 -3.85 17.55
N LEU A 111 -10.24 -3.01 17.98
CA LEU A 111 -9.09 -3.47 18.76
C LEU A 111 -9.54 -4.13 20.06
N THR A 112 -10.41 -3.47 20.83
CA THR A 112 -10.92 -4.00 22.10
C THR A 112 -11.64 -5.34 21.93
N LYS A 113 -12.50 -5.48 20.92
CA LYS A 113 -13.20 -6.75 20.64
C LYS A 113 -12.27 -7.89 20.26
N ARG A 114 -11.07 -7.57 19.77
CA ARG A 114 -10.06 -8.54 19.34
C ARG A 114 -8.97 -8.77 20.38
N GLY A 115 -9.14 -8.26 21.63
CA GLY A 115 -8.18 -8.45 22.72
C GLY A 115 -6.99 -7.50 22.67
N GLY A 116 -7.09 -6.43 21.88
CA GLY A 116 -6.12 -5.33 21.82
C GLY A 116 -6.66 -4.06 22.47
N ASN A 117 -5.91 -2.98 22.34
CA ASN A 117 -6.31 -1.65 22.80
C ASN A 117 -5.73 -0.55 21.92
N LEU A 118 -6.48 0.55 21.78
CA LEU A 118 -6.00 1.77 21.16
C LEU A 118 -5.07 2.51 22.13
N GLY A 119 -3.88 2.88 21.69
CA GLY A 119 -2.92 3.70 22.42
C GLY A 119 -3.06 5.19 22.10
N THR A 120 -2.13 5.97 22.61
CA THR A 120 -1.96 7.38 22.28
C THR A 120 -0.94 7.53 21.13
N ASP A 121 -0.91 8.70 20.51
CA ASP A 121 0.08 9.02 19.48
C ASP A 121 1.50 8.88 20.08
N GLY A 122 2.40 8.24 19.31
CA GLY A 122 3.76 7.95 19.74
C GLY A 122 3.93 6.67 20.59
N SER A 123 2.83 5.95 20.88
CA SER A 123 2.91 4.74 21.72
C SER A 123 3.64 3.57 21.08
N VAL A 124 3.62 3.46 19.75
CA VAL A 124 4.27 2.37 19.01
C VAL A 124 5.04 2.84 17.77
N SER A 125 4.86 4.05 17.29
CA SER A 125 5.47 4.54 16.03
C SER A 125 6.99 4.46 16.02
N TYR A 126 7.65 4.58 17.16
CA TYR A 126 9.11 4.41 17.31
C TYR A 126 9.62 2.99 16.99
N LEU A 127 8.72 2.01 16.90
CA LEU A 127 9.03 0.61 16.53
C LEU A 127 8.97 0.38 15.02
N PHE A 128 8.50 1.37 14.26
CA PHE A 128 8.29 1.25 12.82
C PHE A 128 9.21 2.19 12.06
N GLU A 129 9.72 1.70 10.95
CA GLU A 129 10.52 2.47 10.00
C GLU A 129 9.87 2.37 8.62
N ARG A 130 9.61 3.52 8.01
CA ARG A 130 9.01 3.57 6.67
C ARG A 130 10.03 3.19 5.61
N LYS A 131 9.73 2.17 4.81
CA LYS A 131 10.59 1.66 3.73
C LYS A 131 9.80 1.42 2.44
N GLY A 132 10.49 1.48 1.32
CA GLY A 132 10.02 0.85 0.09
C GLY A 132 10.24 -0.64 0.18
N VAL A 133 9.24 -1.43 -0.13
CA VAL A 133 9.28 -2.90 -0.12
C VAL A 133 8.93 -3.42 -1.51
N ILE A 134 9.85 -4.16 -2.10
CA ILE A 134 9.67 -4.86 -3.36
C ILE A 134 9.86 -6.34 -3.09
N VAL A 135 8.82 -7.13 -3.33
CA VAL A 135 8.87 -8.59 -3.20
C VAL A 135 8.74 -9.20 -4.60
N LEU A 136 9.69 -10.03 -4.94
CA LEU A 136 9.75 -10.74 -6.22
C LEU A 136 9.54 -12.24 -6.01
N ASP A 137 8.97 -12.90 -7.02
CA ASP A 137 8.85 -14.34 -7.05
C ASP A 137 10.23 -15.01 -7.12
N LYS A 138 10.39 -16.17 -6.49
CA LYS A 138 11.63 -16.96 -6.50
C LYS A 138 11.98 -17.53 -7.87
N ALA A 139 11.13 -17.35 -8.87
CA ALA A 139 11.39 -17.76 -10.25
C ALA A 139 12.51 -17.00 -10.96
N TYR A 140 12.95 -15.85 -10.40
CA TYR A 140 14.11 -15.14 -10.92
C TYR A 140 15.40 -15.86 -10.48
N ASP A 141 16.41 -15.82 -11.34
CA ASP A 141 17.75 -16.29 -11.02
C ASP A 141 18.39 -15.37 -9.98
N GLU A 142 18.82 -15.93 -8.84
CA GLU A 142 19.31 -15.16 -7.70
C GLU A 142 20.63 -14.44 -8.00
N ASP A 143 21.57 -15.11 -8.66
CA ASP A 143 22.89 -14.57 -8.98
C ASP A 143 22.75 -13.37 -9.94
N LYS A 144 21.92 -13.55 -10.96
CA LYS A 144 21.63 -12.48 -11.91
C LYS A 144 20.89 -11.33 -11.25
N LEU A 145 19.92 -11.63 -10.37
CA LEU A 145 19.21 -10.59 -9.62
C LEU A 145 20.17 -9.80 -8.74
N MET A 146 21.09 -10.48 -8.07
CA MET A 146 22.12 -9.83 -7.25
C MET A 146 23.03 -8.91 -8.09
N GLU A 147 23.46 -9.34 -9.27
CA GLU A 147 24.22 -8.49 -10.19
C GLU A 147 23.39 -7.24 -10.60
N ASP A 148 22.11 -7.44 -10.92
CA ASP A 148 21.22 -6.37 -11.36
C ASP A 148 20.92 -5.32 -10.28
N ILE A 149 20.94 -5.69 -9.00
CA ILE A 149 20.68 -4.79 -7.88
C ILE A 149 21.94 -4.21 -7.24
N LEU A 150 23.13 -4.75 -7.57
CA LEU A 150 24.40 -4.36 -6.94
C LEU A 150 24.72 -2.87 -7.08
N GLU A 151 24.32 -2.26 -8.21
CA GLU A 151 24.53 -0.83 -8.49
C GLU A 151 23.39 0.06 -8.00
N LEU A 152 22.33 -0.55 -7.43
CA LEU A 152 21.17 0.18 -6.94
C LEU A 152 21.37 0.57 -5.48
N ASP A 153 20.92 1.76 -5.12
CA ASP A 153 20.94 2.27 -3.75
C ASP A 153 19.78 1.64 -2.93
N ILE A 154 19.94 0.36 -2.62
CA ILE A 154 19.01 -0.41 -1.79
C ILE A 154 19.48 -0.40 -0.33
N LEU A 155 18.54 -0.58 0.60
CA LEU A 155 18.84 -0.69 2.03
C LEU A 155 19.22 -2.12 2.42
N ASP A 156 18.50 -3.10 1.87
CA ASP A 156 18.71 -4.50 2.18
C ASP A 156 18.13 -5.41 1.08
N PHE A 157 18.67 -6.62 0.99
CA PHE A 157 18.20 -7.69 0.13
C PHE A 157 18.13 -8.99 0.93
N ILE A 158 16.97 -9.62 0.94
CA ILE A 158 16.73 -10.88 1.64
C ILE A 158 16.25 -11.92 0.64
N SER A 159 16.95 -13.07 0.63
CA SER A 159 16.53 -14.26 -0.11
C SER A 159 15.78 -15.18 0.84
N GLU A 160 14.45 -15.24 0.68
CA GLU A 160 13.60 -16.13 1.45
C GLU A 160 13.32 -17.44 0.70
N GLU A 161 12.59 -18.37 1.31
CA GLU A 161 12.29 -19.67 0.69
C GLU A 161 11.51 -19.51 -0.61
N ASP A 162 10.48 -18.66 -0.62
CA ASP A 162 9.52 -18.51 -1.72
C ASP A 162 9.64 -17.16 -2.46
N SER A 163 10.51 -16.25 -2.01
CA SER A 163 10.58 -14.90 -2.54
C SER A 163 11.94 -14.22 -2.33
N PHE A 164 12.16 -13.15 -3.06
CA PHE A 164 13.22 -12.17 -2.81
C PHE A 164 12.60 -10.89 -2.30
N VAL A 165 13.17 -10.29 -1.26
CA VAL A 165 12.70 -9.03 -0.68
C VAL A 165 13.78 -7.98 -0.81
N ILE A 166 13.44 -6.85 -1.43
CA ILE A 166 14.33 -5.68 -1.57
C ILE A 166 13.73 -4.54 -0.75
N TYR A 167 14.51 -4.02 0.18
CA TYR A 167 14.17 -2.83 0.95
C TYR A 167 14.88 -1.61 0.38
N THR A 168 14.15 -0.51 0.25
CA THR A 168 14.67 0.74 -0.27
C THR A 168 14.31 1.90 0.63
N ASP A 169 15.06 2.99 0.54
CA ASP A 169 14.55 4.26 1.04
C ASP A 169 13.26 4.64 0.30
N PRO A 170 12.24 5.19 0.98
CA PRO A 170 10.99 5.61 0.33
C PRO A 170 11.19 6.56 -0.85
N SER A 171 12.20 7.42 -0.81
CA SER A 171 12.53 8.37 -1.88
C SER A 171 13.09 7.70 -3.13
N ASN A 172 13.78 6.57 -2.97
CA ASN A 172 14.42 5.81 -4.06
C ASN A 172 13.51 4.71 -4.64
N PHE A 173 12.41 4.38 -3.97
CA PHE A 173 11.54 3.26 -4.32
C PHE A 173 11.11 3.24 -5.79
N ILE A 174 10.58 4.35 -6.29
CA ILE A 174 10.08 4.43 -7.68
C ILE A 174 11.23 4.26 -8.68
N LYS A 175 12.36 4.93 -8.45
CA LYS A 175 13.54 4.85 -9.32
C LYS A 175 14.08 3.42 -9.40
N ILE A 176 14.20 2.74 -8.26
CA ILE A 176 14.69 1.36 -8.19
C ILE A 176 13.73 0.44 -8.92
N LYS A 177 12.42 0.56 -8.68
CA LYS A 177 11.40 -0.21 -9.38
C LYS A 177 11.47 -0.05 -10.90
N GLU A 178 11.56 1.19 -11.38
CA GLU A 178 11.69 1.48 -12.83
C GLU A 178 12.97 0.85 -13.45
N VAL A 179 14.08 0.81 -12.71
CA VAL A 179 15.31 0.16 -13.17
C VAL A 179 15.12 -1.35 -13.25
N LEU A 180 14.50 -1.98 -12.25
CA LEU A 180 14.19 -3.40 -12.27
C LEU A 180 13.29 -3.76 -13.46
N GLU A 181 12.23 -2.99 -13.70
CA GLU A 181 11.33 -3.18 -14.85
C GLU A 181 12.08 -3.11 -16.20
N LYS A 182 13.00 -2.15 -16.37
CA LYS A 182 13.82 -2.02 -17.56
C LYS A 182 14.78 -3.21 -17.79
N LYS A 183 15.16 -3.88 -16.71
CA LYS A 183 15.97 -5.11 -16.74
C LYS A 183 15.12 -6.38 -16.95
N GLY A 184 13.80 -6.25 -17.13
CA GLY A 184 12.87 -7.35 -17.32
C GLY A 184 12.40 -8.01 -16.03
N ILE A 185 12.65 -7.37 -14.89
CA ILE A 185 12.17 -7.79 -13.57
C ILE A 185 10.90 -7.00 -13.28
N ASP A 186 9.75 -7.49 -13.72
CA ASP A 186 8.47 -6.78 -13.72
C ASP A 186 7.34 -7.52 -12.98
N LYS A 187 7.60 -8.76 -12.50
CA LYS A 187 6.62 -9.57 -11.76
C LYS A 187 6.80 -9.34 -10.27
N PHE A 188 6.22 -8.27 -9.78
CA PHE A 188 6.23 -7.93 -8.36
C PHE A 188 5.06 -8.61 -7.62
N LEU A 189 5.36 -9.36 -6.56
CA LEU A 189 4.36 -9.88 -5.63
C LEU A 189 3.86 -8.78 -4.69
N ILE A 190 4.78 -7.91 -4.24
CA ILE A 190 4.50 -6.70 -3.46
C ILE A 190 5.37 -5.58 -4.03
N SER A 191 4.83 -4.38 -4.10
CA SER A 191 5.54 -3.20 -4.55
C SER A 191 4.89 -1.95 -3.98
N GLU A 192 5.32 -1.56 -2.77
CA GLU A 192 4.74 -0.41 -2.06
C GLU A 192 5.73 0.24 -1.11
N VAL A 193 5.41 1.47 -0.68
CA VAL A 193 6.05 2.12 0.46
C VAL A 193 5.16 1.92 1.68
N THR A 194 5.71 1.31 2.72
CA THR A 194 4.97 0.94 3.93
C THR A 194 5.77 1.26 5.19
#